data_2c81ac9f2b35370998325787775fba3d
#
_entry.id   2c81ac9f2b35370998325787775fba3d
#
_cell.length_a   1.000
_cell.length_b   1.000
_cell.length_c   1.000
_cell.angle_alpha   90.00
_cell.angle_beta   90.00
_cell.angle_gamma   90.00
#
_symmetry.space_group_name_H-M   'P 1'
#
loop_
_entity.id
_entity.type
_entity.pdbx_description
1 polymer ?
#
loop_
_entity_poly.entity_id
_entity_poly.type
_entity_poly.pdbx_seq_one_letter_code
_entity_poly.pdbx_strand_id
1 'polypeptide(L)'
;MADLEINVLEVKRKLDAAEAIVLLDCREQFEYDLCRIHGAELIPMNTIPQRLADVERLAGRGQLVVYCHHGVRSLNVANWLRQQGVDNVVSLTGGIDSWSLQVDPLVPRY
;
A
#
# COMPACT_ATOMS: atom_id res chain seq x y z
N MET A 1 4.45 0.30 20.61
CA MET A 1 3.64 -0.30 19.56
C MET A 1 4.05 0.25 18.20
N ALA A 2 4.28 -0.61 17.25
CA ALA A 2 4.63 -0.13 15.92
C ALA A 2 3.43 0.56 15.28
N ASP A 3 3.70 1.65 14.58
CA ASP A 3 2.66 2.36 13.86
C ASP A 3 2.08 1.49 12.75
N LEU A 4 0.78 1.56 12.58
CA LEU A 4 0.08 0.84 11.53
C LEU A 4 0.06 1.64 10.23
N GLU A 5 0.46 2.91 10.28
CA GLU A 5 0.39 3.84 9.15
C GLU A 5 1.74 4.48 8.87
N ILE A 6 1.93 4.87 7.61
CA ILE A 6 3.08 5.64 7.14
C ILE A 6 2.58 6.75 6.21
N ASN A 7 3.14 7.95 6.30
CA ASN A 7 2.70 9.03 5.43
C ASN A 7 3.41 9.00 4.07
N VAL A 8 2.84 9.70 3.09
CA VAL A 8 3.32 9.68 1.71
C VAL A 8 4.73 10.27 1.56
N LEU A 9 5.08 11.27 2.35
CA LEU A 9 6.39 11.89 2.27
C LEU A 9 7.49 10.95 2.75
N GLU A 10 7.20 10.17 3.80
CA GLU A 10 8.15 9.18 4.30
C GLU A 10 8.34 8.04 3.29
N VAL A 11 7.28 7.60 2.64
CA VAL A 11 7.39 6.59 1.58
C VAL A 11 8.23 7.12 0.43
N LYS A 12 7.99 8.36 0.01
CA LYS A 12 8.79 9.01 -1.05
C LYS A 12 10.27 9.07 -0.66
N ARG A 13 10.56 9.46 0.59
CA ARG A 13 11.93 9.50 1.09
C ARG A 13 12.60 8.13 1.01
N LYS A 14 11.89 7.09 1.44
CA LYS A 14 12.42 5.72 1.42
C LYS A 14 12.68 5.22 0.01
N LEU A 15 11.75 5.51 -0.91
CA LEU A 15 11.93 5.13 -2.32
C LEU A 15 13.12 5.85 -2.94
N ASP A 16 13.29 7.14 -2.66
CA ASP A 16 14.42 7.93 -3.15
C ASP A 16 15.75 7.42 -2.58
N ALA A 17 15.73 6.91 -1.36
CA ALA A 17 16.91 6.33 -0.69
C ALA A 17 17.16 4.86 -1.10
N ALA A 18 16.38 4.33 -2.03
CA ALA A 18 16.45 2.94 -2.50
C ALA A 18 16.27 1.92 -1.35
N GLU A 19 15.51 2.27 -0.32
CA GLU A 19 15.15 1.32 0.73
C GLU A 19 14.15 0.29 0.19
N ALA A 20 14.15 -0.90 0.78
CA ALA A 20 13.28 -1.98 0.32
C ALA A 20 11.83 -1.73 0.74
N ILE A 21 11.03 -1.23 -0.19
CA ILE A 21 9.60 -1.00 -0.05
C ILE A 21 8.85 -1.73 -1.16
N VAL A 22 7.75 -2.37 -0.79
CA VAL A 22 6.84 -3.00 -1.75
C VAL A 22 5.47 -2.32 -1.60
N LEU A 23 4.96 -1.77 -2.70
CA LEU A 23 3.65 -1.11 -2.72
C LEU A 23 2.59 -2.13 -3.11
N LEU A 24 1.58 -2.27 -2.27
CA LEU A 24 0.44 -3.16 -2.51
C LEU A 24 -0.83 -2.32 -2.63
N ASP A 25 -1.43 -2.36 -3.82
CA ASP A 25 -2.71 -1.70 -4.09
C ASP A 25 -3.84 -2.67 -3.76
N CYS A 26 -4.66 -2.35 -2.77
CA CYS A 26 -5.77 -3.21 -2.36
C CYS A 26 -7.13 -2.73 -2.90
N ARG A 27 -7.11 -1.81 -3.86
CA ARG A 27 -8.32 -1.29 -4.50
C ARG A 27 -8.88 -2.29 -5.51
N GLU A 28 -9.95 -1.89 -6.19
CA GLU A 28 -10.52 -2.68 -7.27
C GLU A 28 -9.74 -2.50 -8.58
N GLN A 29 -9.91 -3.46 -9.49
CA GLN A 29 -9.23 -3.42 -10.79
C GLN A 29 -9.51 -2.12 -11.55
N PHE A 30 -10.76 -1.64 -11.53
CA PHE A 30 -11.09 -0.43 -12.27
C PHE A 30 -10.37 0.80 -11.71
N GLU A 31 -10.14 0.85 -10.39
CA GLU A 31 -9.38 1.94 -9.78
C GLU A 31 -7.91 1.89 -10.21
N TYR A 32 -7.35 0.70 -10.23
CA TYR A 32 -5.97 0.46 -10.68
C TYR A 32 -5.79 0.88 -12.15
N ASP A 33 -6.81 0.61 -12.97
CA ASP A 33 -6.79 1.01 -14.38
C ASP A 33 -6.89 2.53 -14.55
N LEU A 34 -7.62 3.22 -13.67
CA LEU A 34 -7.75 4.68 -13.69
C LEU A 34 -6.42 5.36 -13.37
N CYS A 35 -5.77 4.94 -12.31
CA CYS A 35 -4.50 5.49 -11.87
C CYS A 35 -3.88 4.57 -10.82
N ARG A 36 -2.55 4.63 -10.66
CA ARG A 36 -1.83 3.81 -9.69
C ARG A 36 -0.48 4.45 -9.38
N ILE A 37 0.10 4.05 -8.27
CA ILE A 37 1.47 4.41 -7.94
C ILE A 37 2.39 3.49 -8.73
N HIS A 38 3.40 4.03 -9.38
CA HIS A 38 4.33 3.25 -10.21
C HIS A 38 4.98 2.12 -9.39
N GLY A 39 5.00 0.94 -9.95
CA GLY A 39 5.62 -0.24 -9.32
C GLY A 39 4.72 -0.98 -8.34
N ALA A 40 3.49 -0.52 -8.11
CA ALA A 40 2.56 -1.19 -7.22
C ALA A 40 2.03 -2.48 -7.82
N GLU A 41 1.81 -3.47 -6.96
CA GLU A 41 1.10 -4.70 -7.33
C GLU A 41 -0.33 -4.64 -6.83
N LEU A 42 -1.27 -5.09 -7.65
CA LEU A 42 -2.68 -5.10 -7.30
C LEU A 42 -3.09 -6.45 -6.73
N ILE A 43 -3.62 -6.43 -5.51
CA ILE A 43 -4.36 -7.56 -4.93
C ILE A 43 -5.61 -6.96 -4.30
N PRO A 44 -6.77 -7.04 -4.96
CA PRO A 44 -7.99 -6.45 -4.42
C PRO A 44 -8.30 -6.99 -3.03
N MET A 45 -8.76 -6.10 -2.15
CA MET A 45 -8.97 -6.40 -0.73
C MET A 45 -9.74 -7.70 -0.50
N ASN A 46 -10.80 -7.93 -1.28
CA ASN A 46 -11.65 -9.12 -1.10
C ASN A 46 -10.95 -10.43 -1.44
N THR A 47 -9.84 -10.38 -2.17
CA THR A 47 -9.10 -11.58 -2.57
C THR A 47 -7.88 -11.85 -1.68
N ILE A 48 -7.55 -10.93 -0.78
CA ILE A 48 -6.35 -11.05 0.05
C ILE A 48 -6.35 -12.33 0.90
N PRO A 49 -7.46 -12.72 1.57
CA PRO A 49 -7.44 -13.95 2.36
C PRO A 49 -7.05 -15.19 1.56
N GLN A 50 -7.50 -15.31 0.32
CA GLN A 50 -7.18 -16.44 -0.54
C GLN A 50 -5.78 -16.34 -1.13
N ARG A 51 -5.17 -15.16 -1.08
CA ARG A 51 -3.85 -14.88 -1.65
C ARG A 51 -2.81 -14.54 -0.60
N LEU A 52 -2.99 -15.04 0.63
CA LEU A 52 -2.09 -14.72 1.73
C LEU A 52 -0.64 -15.13 1.42
N ALA A 53 -0.43 -16.26 0.73
CA ALA A 53 0.92 -16.69 0.34
C ALA A 53 1.59 -15.68 -0.59
N ASP A 54 0.84 -15.08 -1.52
CA ASP A 54 1.36 -14.04 -2.40
C ASP A 54 1.76 -12.80 -1.60
N VAL A 55 0.91 -12.40 -0.63
CA VAL A 55 1.19 -11.26 0.23
C VAL A 55 2.44 -11.50 1.07
N GLU A 56 2.58 -12.69 1.63
CA GLU A 56 3.76 -13.06 2.42
C GLU A 56 5.03 -13.01 1.57
N ARG A 57 4.96 -13.44 0.31
CA ARG A 57 6.09 -13.34 -0.62
C ARG A 57 6.48 -11.89 -0.86
N LEU A 58 5.50 -11.00 -1.06
CA LEU A 58 5.76 -9.56 -1.23
C LEU A 58 6.39 -8.97 0.03
N ALA A 59 5.86 -9.30 1.20
CA ALA A 59 6.37 -8.82 2.48
C ALA A 59 7.81 -9.28 2.75
N GLY A 60 8.21 -10.39 2.17
CA GLY A 60 9.57 -10.90 2.25
C GLY A 60 10.58 -10.08 1.43
N ARG A 61 10.11 -9.22 0.53
CA ARG A 61 10.96 -8.38 -0.33
C ARG A 61 11.25 -7.02 0.28
N GLY A 62 10.51 -6.59 1.29
CA GLY A 62 10.68 -5.30 1.93
C GLY A 62 9.49 -4.94 2.77
N GLN A 63 9.49 -3.71 3.32
CA GLN A 63 8.35 -3.21 4.05
C GLN A 63 7.14 -3.13 3.10
N LEU A 64 6.06 -3.78 3.49
CA LEU A 64 4.84 -3.80 2.67
C LEU A 64 3.98 -2.59 3.01
N VAL A 65 3.82 -1.70 2.04
CA VAL A 65 2.99 -0.50 2.17
C VAL A 65 1.72 -0.72 1.37
N VAL A 66 0.61 -0.90 2.08
CA VAL A 66 -0.71 -1.11 1.46
C VAL A 66 -1.38 0.24 1.27
N TYR A 67 -1.95 0.47 0.09
CA TYR A 67 -2.70 1.70 -0.12
C TYR A 67 -4.05 1.44 -0.78
N CYS A 68 -4.96 2.39 -0.57
CA CYS A 68 -6.26 2.44 -1.24
C CYS A 68 -6.51 3.88 -1.67
N HIS A 69 -7.78 4.29 -1.82
CA HIS A 69 -8.09 5.65 -2.26
C HIS A 69 -7.71 6.69 -1.20
N HIS A 70 -8.24 6.55 0.03
CA HIS A 70 -8.05 7.51 1.11
C HIS A 70 -7.44 6.92 2.39
N GLY A 71 -7.12 5.64 2.43
CA GLY A 71 -6.45 5.01 3.57
C GLY A 71 -7.34 4.15 4.46
N VAL A 72 -8.64 4.12 4.27
CA VAL A 72 -9.56 3.34 5.14
C VAL A 72 -9.45 1.84 4.88
N ARG A 73 -9.63 1.43 3.62
CA ARG A 73 -9.53 0.01 3.24
C ARG A 73 -8.14 -0.54 3.55
N SER A 74 -7.09 0.24 3.24
CA SER A 74 -5.72 -0.21 3.45
C SER A 74 -5.36 -0.32 4.93
N LEU A 75 -5.93 0.52 5.78
CA LEU A 75 -5.73 0.40 7.22
C LEU A 75 -6.32 -0.90 7.75
N ASN A 76 -7.51 -1.25 7.29
CA ASN A 76 -8.15 -2.52 7.66
C ASN A 76 -7.34 -3.71 7.17
N VAL A 77 -6.82 -3.64 5.94
CA VAL A 77 -5.98 -4.71 5.37
C VAL A 77 -4.68 -4.86 6.17
N ALA A 78 -4.00 -3.76 6.46
CA ALA A 78 -2.75 -3.81 7.22
C ALA A 78 -2.97 -4.40 8.61
N ASN A 79 -4.04 -3.99 9.29
CA ASN A 79 -4.36 -4.52 10.60
C ASN A 79 -4.64 -6.03 10.55
N TRP A 80 -5.44 -6.47 9.57
CA TRP A 80 -5.75 -7.89 9.41
C TRP A 80 -4.50 -8.71 9.10
N LEU A 81 -3.64 -8.20 8.22
CA LEU A 81 -2.39 -8.89 7.85
C LEU A 81 -1.47 -9.07 9.06
N ARG A 82 -1.37 -8.06 9.93
CA ARG A 82 -0.59 -8.20 11.16
C ARG A 82 -1.16 -9.29 12.06
N GLN A 83 -2.47 -9.41 12.13
CA GLN A 83 -3.12 -10.49 12.88
C GLN A 83 -2.81 -11.87 12.30
N GLN A 84 -2.52 -11.93 11.00
CA GLN A 84 -2.14 -13.16 10.32
C GLN A 84 -0.62 -13.45 10.40
N GLY A 85 0.14 -12.63 11.11
CA GLY A 85 1.56 -12.83 11.28
C GLY A 85 2.44 -12.12 10.25
N VAL A 86 1.86 -11.28 9.41
CA VAL A 86 2.63 -10.44 8.47
C VAL A 86 3.01 -9.16 9.19
N ASP A 87 4.21 -9.12 9.78
CA ASP A 87 4.57 -8.06 10.73
C ASP A 87 5.04 -6.77 10.07
N ASN A 88 5.67 -6.86 8.90
CA ASN A 88 6.29 -5.70 8.26
C ASN A 88 5.33 -5.06 7.25
N VAL A 89 4.14 -4.71 7.72
CA VAL A 89 3.10 -4.11 6.88
C VAL A 89 2.52 -2.87 7.54
N VAL A 90 2.34 -1.83 6.74
CA VAL A 90 1.74 -0.55 7.15
C VAL A 90 0.77 -0.07 6.08
N SER A 91 -0.13 0.82 6.45
CA SER A 91 -1.08 1.47 5.55
C SER A 91 -0.59 2.86 5.17
N LEU A 92 -0.72 3.23 3.90
CA LEU A 92 -0.37 4.57 3.42
C LEU A 92 -1.45 5.56 3.85
N THR A 93 -1.10 6.47 4.76
CA THR A 93 -2.02 7.49 5.27
C THR A 93 -2.51 8.37 4.14
N GLY A 94 -3.84 8.50 4.03
CA GLY A 94 -4.46 9.31 2.98
C GLY A 94 -4.48 8.65 1.60
N GLY A 95 -3.87 7.48 1.45
CA GLY A 95 -3.91 6.68 0.24
C GLY A 95 -3.31 7.36 -0.99
N ILE A 96 -3.74 6.88 -2.16
CA ILE A 96 -3.26 7.43 -3.44
C ILE A 96 -3.68 8.89 -3.63
N ASP A 97 -4.75 9.34 -2.99
CA ASP A 97 -5.17 10.74 -3.06
C ASP A 97 -4.09 11.65 -2.45
N SER A 98 -3.60 11.34 -1.26
CA SER A 98 -2.49 12.09 -0.66
C SER A 98 -1.20 11.98 -1.46
N TRP A 99 -0.94 10.82 -2.05
CA TRP A 99 0.21 10.65 -2.94
C TRP A 99 0.14 11.61 -4.11
N SER A 100 -1.02 11.70 -4.76
CA SER A 100 -1.23 12.63 -5.87
C SER A 100 -1.04 14.08 -5.43
N LEU A 101 -1.59 14.46 -4.29
CA LEU A 101 -1.55 15.84 -3.81
C LEU A 101 -0.15 16.28 -3.35
N GLN A 102 0.63 15.38 -2.74
CA GLN A 102 1.86 15.77 -2.04
C GLN A 102 3.13 15.24 -2.70
N VAL A 103 3.05 14.22 -3.53
CA VAL A 103 4.24 13.55 -4.06
C VAL A 103 4.27 13.61 -5.58
N ASP A 104 3.23 13.13 -6.25
CA ASP A 104 3.23 13.01 -7.71
C ASP A 104 1.93 13.55 -8.30
N PRO A 105 1.93 14.84 -8.70
CA PRO A 105 0.72 15.45 -9.27
C PRO A 105 0.32 14.89 -10.63
N LEU A 106 1.16 14.07 -11.27
CA LEU A 106 0.82 13.41 -12.52
C LEU A 106 -0.11 12.21 -12.30
N VAL A 107 -0.21 11.70 -11.07
CA VAL A 107 -1.19 10.66 -10.74
C VAL A 107 -2.57 11.32 -10.65
N PRO A 108 -3.52 10.93 -11.54
CA PRO A 108 -4.85 11.55 -11.52
C PRO A 108 -5.59 11.27 -10.21
N ARG A 109 -6.37 12.26 -9.80
CA ARG A 109 -7.30 12.10 -8.66
C ARG A 109 -8.67 11.65 -9.19
N TYR A 110 -9.39 10.90 -8.36
CA TYR A 110 -10.73 10.44 -8.73
C TYR A 110 -11.67 10.41 -7.55
#